data_ae967c6a2a4b18fb1599870349d8a516
#
_entry.id   ae967c6a2a4b18fb1599870349d8a516
#
_cell.length_a   1.000
_cell.length_b   1.000
_cell.length_c   1.000
_cell.angle_alpha   90.00
_cell.angle_beta   90.00
_cell.angle_gamma   90.00
#
_symmetry.space_group_name_H-M   'P 1'
#
loop_
_entity.id
_entity.type
_entity.pdbx_description
1 polymer ?
#
loop_
_entity_poly.entity_id
_entity_poly.type
_entity_poly.pdbx_seq_one_letter_code
_entity_poly.pdbx_strand_id
1 'polypeptide(L)'
;GFVVLALPQIPLSLGNSIFATRQIAEDLFPEKPITVRKISLTYAVINLINPFLSGIPTCHGSGGMAGHYAFGARTGGSVIIYGSLYLLLGFFFSAGFEDVIKIFPLPVLGVILLFESLTLMTLIRDISSSKSDFSVALLVALMAGFLPYGFVIGLIAGTLLAYLVRKDITGLNSG
;
A
#
# COMPACT_ATOMS: atom_id res chain seq x y z
N GLY A 1 -9.67 21.96 6.87
CA GLY A 1 -9.59 22.14 5.47
C GLY A 1 -8.77 21.11 4.70
N PHE A 2 -8.56 21.36 3.41
CA PHE A 2 -7.90 20.47 2.44
C PHE A 2 -6.53 19.92 2.90
N VAL A 3 -5.68 20.76 3.45
CA VAL A 3 -4.33 20.38 3.94
C VAL A 3 -4.39 19.28 5.00
N VAL A 4 -5.34 19.37 5.91
CA VAL A 4 -5.53 18.39 7.01
C VAL A 4 -5.89 17.00 6.48
N LEU A 5 -6.62 16.94 5.37
CA LEU A 5 -6.99 15.67 4.72
C LEU A 5 -5.89 15.16 3.78
N ALA A 6 -5.16 16.06 3.13
CA ALA A 6 -4.13 15.67 2.15
C ALA A 6 -2.82 15.22 2.80
N LEU A 7 -2.40 15.86 3.91
CA LEU A 7 -1.14 15.54 4.59
C LEU A 7 -0.99 14.06 4.97
N PRO A 8 -1.99 13.38 5.59
CA PRO A 8 -1.88 11.96 5.93
C PRO A 8 -1.82 11.04 4.70
N GLN A 9 -2.26 11.50 3.54
CA GLN A 9 -2.22 10.70 2.30
C GLN A 9 -0.80 10.55 1.75
N ILE A 10 0.09 11.48 2.05
CA ILE A 10 1.49 11.41 1.57
C ILE A 10 2.20 10.16 2.11
N PRO A 11 2.31 9.93 3.44
CA PRO A 11 2.94 8.72 3.96
C PRO A 11 2.20 7.44 3.56
N LEU A 12 0.86 7.46 3.48
CA LEU A 12 0.09 6.32 3.01
C LEU A 12 0.40 5.97 1.56
N SER A 13 0.46 6.96 0.68
CA SER A 13 0.80 6.75 -0.73
C SER A 13 2.22 6.24 -0.91
N LEU A 14 3.18 6.82 -0.20
CA LEU A 14 4.58 6.38 -0.25
C LEU A 14 4.75 4.98 0.32
N GLY A 15 4.24 4.73 1.52
CA GLY A 15 4.38 3.45 2.22
C GLY A 15 3.65 2.32 1.50
N ASN A 16 2.36 2.45 1.32
CA ASN A 16 1.52 1.37 0.80
C ASN A 16 1.55 1.27 -0.73
N SER A 17 1.33 2.39 -1.44
CA SER A 17 1.17 2.33 -2.90
C SER A 17 2.49 2.21 -3.65
N ILE A 18 3.61 2.62 -3.08
CA ILE A 18 4.91 2.62 -3.75
C ILE A 18 5.84 1.58 -3.14
N PHE A 19 6.22 1.73 -1.87
CA PHE A 19 7.24 0.87 -1.26
C PHE A 19 6.73 -0.55 -0.99
N ALA A 20 5.55 -0.71 -0.38
CA ALA A 20 4.99 -2.03 -0.14
C ALA A 20 4.66 -2.77 -1.45
N THR A 21 4.16 -2.05 -2.46
CA THR A 21 3.90 -2.65 -3.79
C THR A 21 5.20 -3.12 -4.45
N ARG A 22 6.28 -2.33 -4.36
CA ARG A 22 7.58 -2.75 -4.86
C ARG A 22 8.08 -3.99 -4.14
N GLN A 23 8.01 -4.01 -2.81
CA GLN A 23 8.49 -5.12 -2.00
C GLN A 23 7.74 -6.40 -2.34
N ILE A 24 6.41 -6.37 -2.33
CA ILE A 24 5.60 -7.54 -2.71
C ILE A 24 5.88 -7.99 -4.14
N ALA A 25 6.08 -7.06 -5.08
CA ALA A 25 6.42 -7.43 -6.44
C ALA A 25 7.78 -8.14 -6.53
N GLU A 26 8.75 -7.72 -5.73
CA GLU A 26 10.07 -8.34 -5.65
C GLU A 26 10.00 -9.74 -5.01
N ASP A 27 9.21 -9.89 -3.94
CA ASP A 27 9.04 -11.17 -3.23
C ASP A 27 8.28 -12.21 -4.07
N LEU A 28 7.24 -11.78 -4.78
CA LEU A 28 6.39 -12.71 -5.55
C LEU A 28 6.88 -12.96 -6.98
N PHE A 29 7.62 -12.01 -7.56
CA PHE A 29 8.11 -12.05 -8.94
C PHE A 29 9.59 -11.60 -9.06
N PRO A 30 10.52 -12.30 -8.40
CA PRO A 30 11.93 -11.89 -8.35
C PRO A 30 12.58 -11.79 -9.73
N GLU A 31 12.09 -12.55 -10.71
CA GLU A 31 12.59 -12.53 -12.09
C GLU A 31 12.14 -11.28 -12.89
N LYS A 32 11.18 -10.50 -12.34
CA LYS A 32 10.62 -9.31 -13.01
C LYS A 32 10.73 -8.08 -12.11
N PRO A 33 11.95 -7.59 -11.85
CA PRO A 33 12.14 -6.49 -10.93
C PRO A 33 11.45 -5.23 -11.44
N ILE A 34 10.74 -4.55 -10.54
CA ILE A 34 10.10 -3.27 -10.81
C ILE A 34 10.74 -2.18 -9.97
N THR A 35 11.02 -1.05 -10.57
CA THR A 35 11.64 0.08 -9.86
C THR A 35 10.62 0.98 -9.20
N VAL A 36 11.01 1.58 -8.07
CA VAL A 36 10.22 2.63 -7.40
C VAL A 36 9.80 3.73 -8.38
N ARG A 37 10.73 4.17 -9.24
CA ARG A 37 10.45 5.20 -10.26
C ARG A 37 9.30 4.80 -11.20
N LYS A 38 9.27 3.56 -11.66
CA LYS A 38 8.22 3.07 -12.57
C LYS A 38 6.87 3.04 -11.86
N ILE A 39 6.82 2.53 -10.62
CA ILE A 39 5.59 2.52 -9.82
C ILE A 39 5.10 3.95 -9.56
N SER A 40 5.99 4.84 -9.12
CA SER A 40 5.66 6.23 -8.83
C SER A 40 5.13 6.98 -10.06
N LEU A 41 5.75 6.79 -11.23
CA LEU A 41 5.29 7.43 -12.47
C LEU A 41 3.91 6.92 -12.89
N THR A 42 3.68 5.61 -12.87
CA THR A 42 2.35 5.07 -13.21
C THR A 42 1.29 5.52 -12.22
N TYR A 43 1.62 5.55 -10.92
CA TYR A 43 0.74 6.07 -9.87
C TYR A 43 0.39 7.55 -10.09
N ALA A 44 1.39 8.38 -10.40
CA ALA A 44 1.19 9.81 -10.67
C ALA A 44 0.33 10.04 -11.91
N VAL A 45 0.61 9.34 -13.02
CA VAL A 45 -0.14 9.48 -14.28
C VAL A 45 -1.61 9.08 -14.08
N ILE A 46 -1.89 7.94 -13.45
CA ILE A 46 -3.25 7.50 -13.18
C ILE A 46 -4.01 8.53 -12.35
N ASN A 47 -3.43 9.02 -11.25
CA ASN A 47 -4.08 9.97 -10.37
C ASN A 47 -4.17 11.39 -10.96
N LEU A 48 -3.36 11.72 -11.95
CA LEU A 48 -3.50 12.96 -12.71
C LEU A 48 -4.66 12.87 -13.72
N ILE A 49 -4.87 11.71 -14.35
CA ILE A 49 -5.91 11.51 -15.36
C ILE A 49 -7.29 11.27 -14.73
N ASN A 50 -7.37 10.50 -13.64
CA ASN A 50 -8.65 10.12 -13.01
C ASN A 50 -9.61 11.29 -12.74
N PRO A 51 -9.18 12.45 -12.20
CA PRO A 51 -10.10 13.56 -11.95
C PRO A 51 -10.78 14.11 -13.22
N PHE A 52 -10.10 14.06 -14.37
CA PHE A 52 -10.68 14.50 -15.65
C PHE A 52 -11.76 13.55 -16.16
N LEU A 53 -11.74 12.30 -15.71
CA LEU A 53 -12.73 11.28 -16.03
C LEU A 53 -13.76 11.09 -14.91
N SER A 54 -13.88 12.04 -13.98
CA SER A 54 -14.70 11.93 -12.77
C SER A 54 -14.37 10.71 -11.89
N GLY A 55 -13.15 10.19 -12.03
CA GLY A 55 -12.66 9.06 -11.26
C GLY A 55 -12.16 9.48 -9.88
N ILE A 56 -12.26 8.54 -8.93
CA ILE A 56 -11.67 8.70 -7.59
C ILE A 56 -10.16 8.41 -7.63
N PRO A 57 -9.37 8.92 -6.68
CA PRO A 57 -7.97 8.55 -6.54
C PRO A 57 -7.82 7.04 -6.38
N THR A 58 -6.87 6.46 -7.13
CA THR A 58 -6.57 5.03 -7.09
C THR A 58 -5.15 4.79 -6.59
N CYS A 59 -4.88 3.62 -6.03
CA CYS A 59 -3.53 3.22 -5.61
C CYS A 59 -3.10 1.92 -6.31
N HIS A 60 -1.79 1.69 -6.34
CA HIS A 60 -1.27 0.36 -6.61
C HIS A 60 -1.48 -0.48 -5.35
N GLY A 61 -2.41 -1.41 -5.38
CA GLY A 61 -2.75 -2.21 -4.21
C GLY A 61 -1.73 -3.32 -3.96
N SER A 62 -0.84 -3.15 -2.98
CA SER A 62 0.05 -4.23 -2.54
C SER A 62 -0.73 -5.45 -2.08
N GLY A 63 -1.78 -5.24 -1.27
CA GLY A 63 -2.71 -6.30 -0.85
C GLY A 63 -3.45 -6.95 -2.02
N GLY A 64 -3.92 -6.16 -2.99
CA GLY A 64 -4.55 -6.66 -4.20
C GLY A 64 -3.62 -7.57 -5.02
N MET A 65 -2.35 -7.19 -5.19
CA MET A 65 -1.35 -8.03 -5.87
C MET A 65 -1.15 -9.36 -5.13
N ALA A 66 -1.01 -9.32 -3.82
CA ALA A 66 -0.89 -10.50 -2.99
C ALA A 66 -2.13 -11.41 -3.06
N GLY A 67 -3.33 -10.82 -3.05
CA GLY A 67 -4.59 -11.52 -3.23
C GLY A 67 -4.68 -12.22 -4.58
N HIS A 68 -4.43 -11.51 -5.69
CA HIS A 68 -4.39 -12.10 -7.03
C HIS A 68 -3.40 -13.28 -7.10
N TYR A 69 -2.22 -13.12 -6.50
CA TYR A 69 -1.22 -14.18 -6.45
C TYR A 69 -1.68 -15.40 -5.64
N ALA A 70 -2.30 -15.19 -4.48
CA ALA A 70 -2.83 -16.25 -3.62
C ALA A 70 -3.92 -17.08 -4.33
N PHE A 71 -4.73 -16.44 -5.18
CA PHE A 71 -5.74 -17.11 -6.01
C PHE A 71 -5.18 -17.70 -7.33
N GLY A 72 -3.88 -17.74 -7.49
CA GLY A 72 -3.22 -18.44 -8.60
C GLY A 72 -2.83 -17.55 -9.79
N ALA A 73 -3.08 -16.26 -9.75
CA ALA A 73 -2.63 -15.36 -10.81
C ALA A 73 -1.10 -15.22 -10.81
N ARG A 74 -0.50 -15.31 -11.99
CA ARG A 74 0.96 -15.21 -12.19
C ARG A 74 1.34 -14.22 -13.29
N THR A 75 0.34 -13.60 -13.93
CA THR A 75 0.51 -12.67 -15.04
C THR A 75 -0.42 -11.46 -14.89
N GLY A 76 -0.14 -10.39 -15.66
CA GLY A 76 -1.03 -9.23 -15.74
C GLY A 76 -2.43 -9.50 -16.32
N GLY A 77 -2.67 -10.70 -16.85
CA GLY A 77 -3.98 -11.09 -17.38
C GLY A 77 -5.11 -11.01 -16.36
N SER A 78 -4.85 -11.36 -15.10
CA SER A 78 -5.82 -11.26 -14.00
C SER A 78 -6.29 -9.81 -13.79
N VAL A 79 -5.36 -8.86 -13.86
CA VAL A 79 -5.65 -7.43 -13.70
C VAL A 79 -6.44 -6.88 -14.89
N ILE A 80 -6.15 -7.38 -16.11
CA ILE A 80 -6.90 -7.02 -17.32
C ILE A 80 -8.34 -7.52 -17.20
N ILE A 81 -8.56 -8.78 -16.80
CA ILE A 81 -9.90 -9.34 -16.60
C ILE A 81 -10.66 -8.52 -15.55
N TYR A 82 -10.04 -8.25 -14.42
CA TYR A 82 -10.61 -7.45 -13.34
C TYR A 82 -10.97 -6.03 -13.81
N GLY A 83 -10.05 -5.34 -14.47
CA GLY A 83 -10.29 -4.02 -15.02
C GLY A 83 -11.38 -3.99 -16.09
N SER A 84 -11.43 -5.00 -16.95
CA SER A 84 -12.49 -5.14 -17.96
C SER A 84 -13.86 -5.33 -17.32
N LEU A 85 -13.96 -6.10 -16.24
CA LEU A 85 -15.20 -6.27 -15.47
C LEU A 85 -15.67 -4.92 -14.90
N TYR A 86 -14.78 -4.12 -14.33
CA TYR A 86 -15.14 -2.79 -13.83
C TYR A 86 -15.60 -1.85 -14.94
N LEU A 87 -14.96 -1.89 -16.12
CA LEU A 87 -15.41 -1.11 -17.27
C LEU A 87 -16.81 -1.53 -17.73
N LEU A 88 -17.09 -2.83 -17.82
CA LEU A 88 -18.43 -3.33 -18.14
C LEU A 88 -19.47 -2.89 -17.11
N LEU A 89 -19.16 -3.02 -15.83
CA LEU A 89 -20.05 -2.54 -14.76
C LEU A 89 -20.28 -1.03 -14.85
N GLY A 90 -19.23 -0.24 -15.08
CA GLY A 90 -19.35 1.21 -15.24
C GLY A 90 -20.19 1.63 -16.45
N PHE A 91 -20.04 0.97 -17.58
CA PHE A 91 -20.79 1.31 -18.79
C PHE A 91 -22.25 0.88 -18.75
N PHE A 92 -22.54 -0.30 -18.24
CA PHE A 92 -23.88 -0.89 -18.30
C PHE A 92 -24.69 -0.74 -17.03
N PHE A 93 -24.06 -0.57 -15.88
CA PHE A 93 -24.71 -0.57 -14.56
C PHE A 93 -24.41 0.67 -13.71
N SER A 94 -23.93 1.76 -14.31
CA SER A 94 -23.54 2.96 -13.56
C SER A 94 -24.70 3.54 -12.72
N ALA A 95 -25.93 3.51 -13.23
CA ALA A 95 -27.13 4.01 -12.54
C ALA A 95 -27.54 3.15 -11.32
N GLY A 96 -27.25 1.85 -11.34
CA GLY A 96 -27.60 0.91 -10.26
C GLY A 96 -26.42 0.53 -9.35
N PHE A 97 -25.22 1.06 -9.63
CA PHE A 97 -24.01 0.66 -8.92
C PHE A 97 -24.05 1.03 -7.42
N GLU A 98 -24.65 2.17 -7.09
CA GLU A 98 -24.84 2.59 -5.70
C GLU A 98 -25.69 1.61 -4.89
N ASP A 99 -26.74 1.06 -5.51
CA ASP A 99 -27.60 0.07 -4.86
C ASP A 99 -26.89 -1.27 -4.69
N VAL A 100 -26.08 -1.67 -5.65
CA VAL A 100 -25.24 -2.88 -5.56
C VAL A 100 -24.22 -2.76 -4.41
N ILE A 101 -23.59 -1.59 -4.24
CA ILE A 101 -22.67 -1.35 -3.12
C ILE A 101 -23.41 -1.44 -1.78
N LYS A 102 -24.62 -0.92 -1.67
CA LYS A 102 -25.41 -0.98 -0.43
C LYS A 102 -25.80 -2.41 -0.04
N ILE A 103 -25.97 -3.29 -1.03
CA ILE A 103 -26.29 -4.71 -0.81
C ILE A 103 -25.04 -5.52 -0.41
N PHE A 104 -23.83 -5.00 -0.69
CA PHE A 104 -22.61 -5.73 -0.40
C PHE A 104 -22.42 -5.96 1.12
N PRO A 105 -22.30 -7.21 1.59
CA PRO A 105 -22.24 -7.48 3.01
C PRO A 105 -20.95 -6.97 3.64
N LEU A 106 -21.05 -6.03 4.56
CA LEU A 106 -19.88 -5.51 5.30
C LEU A 106 -19.03 -6.59 5.98
N PRO A 107 -19.59 -7.69 6.54
CA PRO A 107 -18.75 -8.78 7.06
C PRO A 107 -17.86 -9.42 6.02
N VAL A 108 -18.27 -9.56 4.76
CA VAL A 108 -17.47 -10.09 3.66
C VAL A 108 -16.29 -9.15 3.38
N LEU A 109 -16.55 -7.84 3.32
CA LEU A 109 -15.50 -6.84 3.19
C LEU A 109 -14.50 -6.92 4.35
N GLY A 110 -14.99 -7.07 5.58
CA GLY A 110 -14.15 -7.22 6.77
C GLY A 110 -13.22 -8.44 6.68
N VAL A 111 -13.72 -9.57 6.20
CA VAL A 111 -12.92 -10.79 5.99
C VAL A 111 -11.85 -10.57 4.91
N ILE A 112 -12.19 -9.94 3.80
CA ILE A 112 -11.23 -9.62 2.73
C ILE A 112 -10.11 -8.74 3.27
N LEU A 113 -10.45 -7.65 3.98
CA LEU A 113 -9.48 -6.74 4.58
C LEU A 113 -8.61 -7.42 5.64
N LEU A 114 -9.16 -8.38 6.40
CA LEU A 114 -8.39 -9.18 7.33
C LEU A 114 -7.30 -9.99 6.62
N PHE A 115 -7.64 -10.70 5.55
CA PHE A 115 -6.66 -11.47 4.78
C PHE A 115 -5.62 -10.58 4.10
N GLU A 116 -6.00 -9.43 3.55
CA GLU A 116 -5.06 -8.45 3.02
C GLU A 116 -4.09 -7.95 4.10
N SER A 117 -4.62 -7.61 5.28
CA SER A 117 -3.80 -7.16 6.41
C SER A 117 -2.81 -8.22 6.87
N LEU A 118 -3.25 -9.48 7.00
CA LEU A 118 -2.38 -10.61 7.36
C LEU A 118 -1.26 -10.79 6.32
N THR A 119 -1.57 -10.65 5.04
CA THR A 119 -0.57 -10.75 3.97
C THR A 119 0.45 -9.61 4.06
N LEU A 120 0.00 -8.37 4.31
CA LEU A 120 0.89 -7.22 4.50
C LEU A 120 1.76 -7.36 5.76
N MET A 121 1.24 -7.95 6.82
CA MET A 121 2.02 -8.24 8.03
C MET A 121 3.19 -9.20 7.77
N THR A 122 3.14 -10.02 6.72
CA THR A 122 4.27 -10.90 6.37
C THR A 122 5.52 -10.13 5.95
N LEU A 123 5.38 -8.89 5.46
CA LEU A 123 6.51 -8.01 5.10
C LEU A 123 7.42 -7.67 6.30
N ILE A 124 6.90 -7.78 7.52
CA ILE A 124 7.71 -7.54 8.73
C ILE A 124 8.81 -8.60 8.93
N ARG A 125 8.72 -9.75 8.25
CA ARG A 125 9.69 -10.83 8.34
C ARG A 125 11.08 -10.38 7.90
N ASP A 126 11.17 -9.50 6.91
CA ASP A 126 12.44 -9.04 6.35
C ASP A 126 13.27 -8.24 7.35
N ILE A 127 12.60 -7.56 8.30
CA ILE A 127 13.23 -6.76 9.36
C ILE A 127 13.28 -7.48 10.71
N SER A 128 12.69 -8.68 10.82
CA SER A 128 12.61 -9.41 12.09
C SER A 128 13.97 -9.87 12.63
N SER A 129 14.97 -10.00 11.77
CA SER A 129 16.35 -10.34 12.14
C SER A 129 17.08 -9.20 12.84
N SER A 130 16.71 -7.96 12.59
CA SER A 130 17.28 -6.77 13.21
C SER A 130 16.37 -6.28 14.35
N LYS A 131 16.84 -6.47 15.59
CA LYS A 131 16.07 -6.00 16.77
C LYS A 131 15.78 -4.51 16.74
N SER A 132 16.73 -3.72 16.25
CA SER A 132 16.59 -2.26 16.14
C SER A 132 15.54 -1.87 15.10
N ASP A 133 15.61 -2.42 13.89
CA ASP A 133 14.66 -2.10 12.83
C ASP A 133 13.26 -2.59 13.19
N PHE A 134 13.15 -3.76 13.82
CA PHE A 134 11.88 -4.28 14.31
C PHE A 134 11.26 -3.37 15.40
N SER A 135 12.07 -2.88 16.35
CA SER A 135 11.59 -1.95 17.39
C SER A 135 11.12 -0.63 16.81
N VAL A 136 11.85 -0.08 15.82
CA VAL A 136 11.43 1.13 15.11
C VAL A 136 10.11 0.90 14.36
N ALA A 137 9.95 -0.24 13.69
CA ALA A 137 8.72 -0.58 12.97
C ALA A 137 7.52 -0.70 13.91
N LEU A 138 7.68 -1.35 15.08
CA LEU A 138 6.62 -1.45 16.09
C LEU A 138 6.22 -0.08 16.64
N LEU A 139 7.19 0.77 16.93
CA LEU A 139 6.95 2.11 17.44
C LEU A 139 6.18 2.96 16.39
N VAL A 140 6.57 2.88 15.11
CA VAL A 140 5.86 3.53 14.02
C VAL A 140 4.43 3.00 13.89
N ALA A 141 4.22 1.69 14.00
CA ALA A 141 2.90 1.08 13.95
C ALA A 141 1.99 1.58 15.09
N LEU A 142 2.52 1.68 16.31
CA LEU A 142 1.80 2.25 17.46
C LEU A 142 1.45 3.73 17.23
N MET A 143 2.40 4.53 16.74
CA MET A 143 2.14 5.94 16.41
C MET A 143 1.06 6.06 15.34
N ALA A 144 1.13 5.26 14.27
CA ALA A 144 0.16 5.27 13.18
C ALA A 144 -1.25 4.89 13.63
N GLY A 145 -1.37 3.95 14.57
CA GLY A 145 -2.66 3.43 15.05
C GLY A 145 -3.32 4.27 16.14
N PHE A 146 -2.55 4.92 17.00
CA PHE A 146 -3.08 5.54 18.22
C PHE A 146 -3.00 7.07 18.25
N LEU A 147 -2.16 7.71 17.43
CA LEU A 147 -2.01 9.16 17.46
C LEU A 147 -2.85 9.85 16.37
N PRO A 148 -3.39 11.05 16.65
CA PRO A 148 -3.95 11.91 15.62
C PRO A 148 -2.83 12.27 14.64
N TYR A 149 -3.09 12.15 13.33
CA TYR A 149 -2.06 12.27 12.27
C TYR A 149 -0.91 11.25 12.38
N GLY A 150 -1.15 10.10 13.00
CA GLY A 150 -0.15 9.09 13.33
C GLY A 150 0.67 8.61 12.15
N PHE A 151 0.13 8.56 10.94
CA PHE A 151 0.88 8.22 9.71
C PHE A 151 1.97 9.26 9.39
N VAL A 152 1.68 10.56 9.57
CA VAL A 152 2.66 11.64 9.34
C VAL A 152 3.73 11.62 10.42
N ILE A 153 3.29 11.54 11.68
CA ILE A 153 4.18 11.48 12.85
C ILE A 153 5.05 10.23 12.75
N GLY A 154 4.47 9.09 12.46
CA GLY A 154 5.17 7.82 12.30
C GLY A 154 6.20 7.84 11.18
N LEU A 155 5.88 8.45 10.02
CA LEU A 155 6.84 8.59 8.93
C LEU A 155 8.05 9.43 9.35
N ILE A 156 7.82 10.58 9.95
CA ILE A 156 8.90 11.50 10.36
C ILE A 156 9.73 10.85 11.49
N ALA A 157 9.08 10.42 12.56
CA ALA A 157 9.76 9.81 13.71
C ALA A 157 10.48 8.52 13.33
N GLY A 158 9.85 7.65 12.56
CA GLY A 158 10.43 6.40 12.10
C GLY A 158 11.64 6.61 11.20
N THR A 159 11.58 7.58 10.28
CA THR A 159 12.72 7.91 9.42
C THR A 159 13.90 8.46 10.24
N LEU A 160 13.62 9.36 11.17
CA LEU A 160 14.67 9.90 12.05
C LEU A 160 15.30 8.82 12.92
N LEU A 161 14.49 7.98 13.56
CA LEU A 161 14.97 6.89 14.41
C LEU A 161 15.78 5.87 13.62
N ALA A 162 15.30 5.46 12.45
CA ALA A 162 16.02 4.54 11.57
C ALA A 162 17.36 5.13 11.12
N TYR A 163 17.41 6.43 10.84
CA TYR A 163 18.65 7.11 10.49
C TYR A 163 19.64 7.15 11.66
N LEU A 164 19.19 7.48 12.86
CA LEU A 164 20.02 7.53 14.07
C LEU A 164 20.56 6.14 14.43
N VAL A 165 19.71 5.12 14.42
CA VAL A 165 20.13 3.72 14.69
C VAL A 165 21.19 3.26 13.70
N ARG A 166 21.03 3.55 12.41
CA ARG A 166 22.03 3.19 11.40
C ARG A 166 23.34 3.95 11.58
N LYS A 167 23.27 5.22 11.97
CA LYS A 167 24.46 6.04 12.23
C LYS A 167 25.26 5.51 13.44
N ASP A 168 24.59 5.11 14.52
CA ASP A 168 25.23 4.55 15.70
C ASP A 168 25.93 3.21 15.38
N ILE A 169 25.27 2.33 14.60
CA ILE A 169 25.86 1.06 14.15
C ILE A 169 27.09 1.30 13.27
N THR A 170 27.07 2.29 12.37
CA THR A 170 28.23 2.63 11.53
C THR A 170 29.34 3.33 12.31
N GLY A 171 29.01 4.09 13.36
CA GLY A 171 29.97 4.73 14.26
C GLY A 171 30.73 3.76 15.16
N LEU A 172 30.11 2.66 15.57
CA LEU A 172 30.73 1.61 16.39
C LEU A 172 31.70 0.71 15.59
N ASN A 173 31.56 0.65 14.27
CA ASN A 173 32.44 -0.14 13.39
C ASN A 173 33.63 0.67 12.85
N SER A 174 33.80 1.92 13.24
CA SER A 174 34.88 2.83 12.80
C SER A 174 35.87 3.18 13.91
N GLY A 175 35.82 2.46 15.07
CA GLY A 175 36.75 2.61 16.20
C GLY A 175 37.71 1.46 16.37
#